data_6629d436f4e57c02b0e21f6fe4424d09
#
_entry.id   6629d436f4e57c02b0e21f6fe4424d09
#
_cell.length_a   1.000
_cell.length_b   1.000
_cell.length_c   1.000
_cell.angle_alpha   90.00
_cell.angle_beta   90.00
_cell.angle_gamma   90.00
#
_symmetry.space_group_name_H-M   'P 1'
#
loop_
_entity.id
_entity.type
_entity.pdbx_description
1 polymer ?
#
loop_
_entity_poly.entity_id
_entity_poly.type
_entity_poly.pdbx_seq_one_letter_code
_entity_poly.pdbx_strand_id
1 'polypeptide(L)'
;MTDRRRKFDFDMLVGFLSTQLTPWSELEQYFGSESADFSIFNLTGVKDQGVDAIIKEVRAAKSREELGFAIRALDRVLRNKVIWVPQWFKNKHTIAYFDMYEHPKNLPPYDIGVLDTWWMNSDKYNDLKDQGALK
;
A
#
# COMPACT_ATOMS: atom_id res chain seq x y z
N MET A 1 16.97 -6.34 11.34
CA MET A 1 15.63 -6.81 10.89
C MET A 1 15.56 -6.99 9.38
N THR A 2 16.04 -6.05 8.57
CA THR A 2 15.99 -6.11 7.10
C THR A 2 16.78 -7.31 6.52
N ASP A 3 17.95 -7.63 7.07
CA ASP A 3 18.76 -8.76 6.58
C ASP A 3 18.08 -10.11 6.79
N ARG A 4 17.40 -10.31 7.91
CA ARG A 4 16.62 -11.52 8.17
C ARG A 4 15.48 -11.67 7.18
N ARG A 5 14.79 -10.57 6.84
CA ARG A 5 13.73 -10.57 5.82
C ARG A 5 14.26 -10.98 4.45
N ARG A 6 15.41 -10.42 4.02
CA ARG A 6 16.02 -10.75 2.74
C ARG A 6 16.48 -12.20 2.62
N LYS A 7 16.86 -12.80 3.75
CA LYS A 7 17.32 -14.19 3.82
C LYS A 7 16.21 -15.18 4.14
N PHE A 8 14.96 -14.71 4.29
CA PHE A 8 13.83 -15.50 4.78
C PHE A 8 14.12 -16.25 6.09
N ASP A 9 14.97 -15.66 6.95
CA ASP A 9 15.35 -16.20 8.26
C ASP A 9 14.25 -15.87 9.29
N PHE A 10 13.06 -16.46 9.12
CA PHE A 10 11.91 -16.35 10.00
C PHE A 10 10.89 -17.44 9.67
N ASP A 11 10.14 -17.89 10.65
CA ASP A 11 9.00 -18.81 10.45
C ASP A 11 7.71 -18.03 10.11
N MET A 12 7.50 -16.92 10.82
CA MET A 12 6.37 -16.03 10.60
C MET A 12 6.82 -14.57 10.76
N LEU A 13 6.22 -13.70 9.97
CA LEU A 13 6.47 -12.27 9.99
C LEU A 13 5.16 -11.51 9.95
N VAL A 14 5.01 -10.52 10.81
CA VAL A 14 3.90 -9.55 10.68
C VAL A 14 4.20 -8.68 9.47
N GLY A 15 3.34 -8.78 8.46
CA GLY A 15 3.41 -8.02 7.23
C GLY A 15 2.26 -7.05 7.10
N PHE A 16 2.45 -6.10 6.21
CA PHE A 16 1.44 -5.15 5.80
C PHE A 16 1.40 -5.14 4.27
N LEU A 17 0.21 -5.31 3.73
CA LEU A 17 -0.03 -5.27 2.29
C LEU A 17 -0.97 -4.12 1.98
N SER A 18 -0.54 -3.24 1.10
CA SER A 18 -1.36 -2.16 0.56
C SER A 18 -1.18 -2.10 -0.95
N THR A 19 -2.28 -1.94 -1.65
CA THR A 19 -2.29 -1.77 -3.10
C THR A 19 -3.04 -0.51 -3.47
N GLN A 20 -2.76 0.02 -4.64
CA GLN A 20 -3.50 1.15 -5.20
C GLN A 20 -4.84 0.68 -5.77
N LEU A 21 -5.77 1.62 -6.02
CA LEU A 21 -7.06 1.35 -6.66
C LEU A 21 -6.93 0.82 -8.10
N THR A 22 -5.79 1.05 -8.71
CA THR A 22 -5.39 0.48 -10.00
C THR A 22 -4.06 -0.22 -9.79
N PRO A 23 -4.07 -1.50 -9.38
CA PRO A 23 -2.85 -2.26 -9.16
C PRO A 23 -2.03 -2.38 -10.44
N TRP A 24 -0.71 -2.22 -10.31
CA TRP A 24 0.21 -2.23 -11.44
C TRP A 24 1.56 -2.87 -11.10
N SER A 25 2.64 -2.13 -11.15
CA SER A 25 4.01 -2.62 -10.96
C SER A 25 4.31 -3.15 -9.54
N GLU A 26 3.56 -2.71 -8.53
CA GLU A 26 3.73 -3.20 -7.16
C GLU A 26 3.41 -4.70 -7.03
N LEU A 27 2.56 -5.26 -7.90
CA LEU A 27 2.27 -6.69 -7.90
C LEU A 27 3.51 -7.53 -8.24
N GLU A 28 4.36 -7.04 -9.15
CA GLU A 28 5.64 -7.70 -9.46
C GLU A 28 6.58 -7.65 -8.26
N GLN A 29 6.60 -6.52 -7.53
CA GLN A 29 7.43 -6.37 -6.34
C GLN A 29 6.98 -7.29 -5.20
N TYR A 30 5.68 -7.49 -5.03
CA TYR A 30 5.13 -8.29 -3.94
C TYR A 30 5.07 -9.79 -4.25
N PHE A 31 4.84 -10.17 -5.51
CA PHE A 31 4.49 -11.55 -5.88
C PHE A 31 5.23 -12.09 -7.10
N GLY A 32 6.00 -11.27 -7.81
CA GLY A 32 6.75 -11.71 -8.98
C GLY A 32 7.93 -12.62 -8.60
N SER A 33 8.20 -13.64 -9.42
CA SER A 33 9.27 -14.61 -9.17
C SER A 33 10.64 -13.95 -9.09
N GLU A 34 10.92 -12.95 -9.94
CA GLU A 34 12.20 -12.23 -9.92
C GLU A 34 12.41 -11.48 -8.59
N SER A 35 11.35 -10.91 -8.03
CA SER A 35 11.45 -10.13 -6.79
C SER A 35 11.74 -10.99 -5.55
N ALA A 36 11.49 -12.29 -5.61
CA ALA A 36 11.63 -13.18 -4.46
C ALA A 36 13.07 -13.29 -3.94
N ASP A 37 14.06 -13.08 -4.80
CA ASP A 37 15.48 -13.26 -4.43
C ASP A 37 16.14 -11.99 -3.87
N PHE A 38 15.63 -10.82 -4.20
CA PHE A 38 16.29 -9.55 -3.83
C PHE A 38 15.37 -8.47 -3.24
N SER A 39 14.06 -8.60 -3.41
CA SER A 39 13.14 -7.60 -2.93
C SER A 39 12.77 -7.81 -1.47
N ILE A 40 12.81 -6.74 -0.70
CA ILE A 40 12.29 -6.74 0.68
C ILE A 40 10.75 -6.70 0.74
N PHE A 41 10.10 -6.55 -0.40
CA PHE A 41 8.64 -6.47 -0.50
C PHE A 41 7.98 -7.82 -0.74
N ASN A 42 8.65 -8.75 -1.43
CA ASN A 42 8.15 -10.13 -1.58
C ASN A 42 8.46 -10.94 -0.31
N LEU A 43 7.71 -10.65 0.75
CA LEU A 43 7.91 -11.26 2.07
C LEU A 43 7.57 -12.74 2.13
N THR A 44 6.83 -13.22 1.15
CA THR A 44 6.35 -14.61 1.08
C THR A 44 7.26 -15.51 0.26
N GLY A 45 8.20 -14.93 -0.49
CA GLY A 45 9.11 -15.65 -1.36
C GLY A 45 8.41 -16.37 -2.53
N VAL A 46 7.27 -15.89 -2.97
CA VAL A 46 6.52 -16.51 -4.07
C VAL A 46 7.36 -16.52 -5.33
N LYS A 47 7.53 -17.74 -5.87
CA LYS A 47 8.11 -18.01 -7.19
C LYS A 47 7.17 -18.95 -7.92
N ASP A 48 6.37 -18.42 -8.82
CA ASP A 48 5.34 -19.21 -9.52
C ASP A 48 5.06 -18.60 -10.89
N GLN A 49 5.32 -19.38 -11.94
CA GLN A 49 5.12 -18.95 -13.32
C GLN A 49 3.65 -18.62 -13.63
N GLY A 50 2.70 -19.28 -12.97
CA GLY A 50 1.28 -18.97 -13.11
C GLY A 50 0.93 -17.60 -12.51
N VAL A 51 1.52 -17.27 -11.36
CA VAL A 51 1.40 -15.92 -10.77
C VAL A 51 2.00 -14.88 -11.69
N ASP A 52 3.20 -15.11 -12.20
CA ASP A 52 3.87 -14.21 -13.15
C ASP A 52 3.04 -13.97 -14.41
N ALA A 53 2.42 -15.04 -14.95
CA ALA A 53 1.55 -14.93 -16.12
C ALA A 53 0.32 -14.07 -15.82
N ILE A 54 -0.33 -14.25 -14.67
CA ILE A 54 -1.50 -13.45 -14.30
C ILE A 54 -1.10 -11.98 -14.07
N ILE A 55 0.05 -11.71 -13.46
CA ILE A 55 0.55 -10.34 -13.30
C ILE A 55 0.77 -9.67 -14.67
N LYS A 56 1.25 -10.41 -15.67
CA LYS A 56 1.36 -9.89 -17.05
C LYS A 56 -0.01 -9.55 -17.64
N GLU A 57 -1.02 -10.37 -17.42
CA GLU A 57 -2.40 -10.08 -17.85
C GLU A 57 -2.98 -8.84 -17.13
N VAL A 58 -2.71 -8.66 -15.83
CA VAL A 58 -3.09 -7.44 -15.11
C VAL A 58 -2.49 -6.20 -15.79
N ARG A 59 -1.23 -6.26 -16.21
CA ARG A 59 -0.54 -5.16 -16.88
C ARG A 59 -1.02 -4.94 -18.32
N ALA A 60 -1.47 -5.98 -18.99
CA ALA A 60 -1.98 -5.93 -20.37
C ALA A 60 -3.43 -5.47 -20.45
N ALA A 61 -4.16 -5.42 -19.35
CA ALA A 61 -5.58 -5.08 -19.30
C ALA A 61 -5.85 -3.68 -19.90
N LYS A 62 -6.79 -3.62 -20.84
CA LYS A 62 -7.16 -2.39 -21.56
C LYS A 62 -8.45 -1.77 -21.02
N SER A 63 -9.15 -2.46 -20.14
CA SER A 63 -10.38 -1.98 -19.53
C SER A 63 -10.41 -2.30 -18.04
N ARG A 64 -11.28 -1.56 -17.31
CA ARG A 64 -11.52 -1.81 -15.87
C ARG A 64 -12.09 -3.21 -15.63
N GLU A 65 -12.85 -3.72 -16.57
CA GLU A 65 -13.44 -5.04 -16.48
C GLU A 65 -12.39 -6.15 -16.63
N GLU A 66 -11.53 -6.07 -17.64
CA GLU A 66 -10.39 -6.97 -17.82
C GLU A 66 -9.45 -6.97 -16.61
N LEU A 67 -9.09 -5.77 -16.13
CA LEU A 67 -8.31 -5.62 -14.92
C LEU A 67 -8.97 -6.32 -13.73
N GLY A 68 -10.29 -6.13 -13.56
CA GLY A 68 -11.04 -6.76 -12.49
C GLY A 68 -11.06 -8.30 -12.59
N PHE A 69 -11.10 -8.87 -13.77
CA PHE A 69 -11.00 -10.33 -13.96
C PHE A 69 -9.60 -10.84 -13.59
N ALA A 70 -8.57 -10.21 -14.09
CA ALA A 70 -7.19 -10.61 -13.84
C ALA A 70 -6.83 -10.51 -12.34
N ILE A 71 -7.21 -9.41 -11.67
CA ILE A 71 -6.99 -9.23 -10.23
C ILE A 71 -7.74 -10.28 -9.40
N ARG A 72 -8.99 -10.61 -9.74
CA ARG A 72 -9.73 -11.66 -9.03
C ARG A 72 -9.10 -13.05 -9.24
N ALA A 73 -8.55 -13.32 -10.41
CA ALA A 73 -7.81 -14.54 -10.66
C ALA A 73 -6.55 -14.61 -9.81
N LEU A 74 -5.78 -13.53 -9.77
CA LEU A 74 -4.58 -13.39 -8.93
C LEU A 74 -4.89 -13.62 -7.46
N ASP A 75 -5.90 -12.93 -6.93
CA ASP A 75 -6.34 -13.07 -5.54
C ASP A 75 -6.66 -14.52 -5.16
N ARG A 76 -7.41 -15.22 -6.02
CA ARG A 76 -7.75 -16.63 -5.79
C ARG A 76 -6.52 -17.54 -5.76
N VAL A 77 -5.60 -17.35 -6.70
CA VAL A 77 -4.36 -18.15 -6.77
C VAL A 77 -3.51 -17.89 -5.52
N LEU A 78 -3.31 -16.64 -5.16
CA LEU A 78 -2.51 -16.27 -4.00
C LEU A 78 -3.13 -16.78 -2.68
N ARG A 79 -4.44 -16.68 -2.52
CA ARG A 79 -5.14 -17.24 -1.35
C ARG A 79 -5.01 -18.74 -1.25
N ASN A 80 -5.09 -19.46 -2.38
CA ASN A 80 -4.95 -20.91 -2.42
C ASN A 80 -3.53 -21.38 -2.03
N LYS A 81 -2.53 -20.52 -2.16
CA LYS A 81 -1.15 -20.83 -1.73
C LYS A 81 -0.94 -20.77 -0.22
N VAL A 82 -1.88 -20.26 0.54
CA VAL A 82 -1.85 -20.15 2.01
C VAL A 82 -0.56 -19.47 2.52
N ILE A 83 -0.10 -18.46 1.81
CA ILE A 83 1.16 -17.75 2.08
C ILE A 83 1.03 -16.66 3.16
N TRP A 84 -0.18 -16.36 3.59
CA TRP A 84 -0.46 -15.41 4.67
C TRP A 84 -1.70 -15.81 5.46
N VAL A 85 -1.74 -15.30 6.69
CA VAL A 85 -2.91 -15.38 7.56
C VAL A 85 -3.54 -13.98 7.62
N PRO A 86 -4.66 -13.72 6.94
CA PRO A 86 -5.35 -12.45 7.03
C PRO A 86 -5.82 -12.19 8.46
N GLN A 87 -5.56 -11.00 8.98
CA GLN A 87 -5.95 -10.64 10.34
C GLN A 87 -7.01 -9.55 10.33
N TRP A 88 -6.60 -8.32 10.36
CA TRP A 88 -7.50 -7.18 10.42
C TRP A 88 -7.02 -6.06 9.51
N PHE A 89 -7.89 -5.16 9.19
CA PHE A 89 -7.55 -3.92 8.49
C PHE A 89 -8.09 -2.73 9.27
N LYS A 90 -7.43 -1.60 9.13
CA LYS A 90 -7.87 -0.33 9.71
C LYS A 90 -8.63 0.44 8.64
N ASN A 91 -9.91 0.72 8.90
CA ASN A 91 -10.78 1.46 7.99
C ASN A 91 -10.81 2.97 8.25
N LYS A 92 -9.90 3.47 9.10
CA LYS A 92 -9.78 4.89 9.44
C LYS A 92 -8.32 5.31 9.40
N HIS A 93 -8.06 6.47 8.87
CA HIS A 93 -6.77 7.12 8.99
C HIS A 93 -6.70 7.87 10.33
N THR A 94 -5.62 7.67 11.06
CA THR A 94 -5.31 8.46 12.27
C THR A 94 -4.18 9.38 11.94
N ILE A 95 -4.42 10.68 12.04
CA ILE A 95 -3.47 11.72 11.69
C ILE A 95 -3.25 12.60 12.91
N ALA A 96 -2.01 13.01 13.12
CA ALA A 96 -1.65 14.08 14.06
C ALA A 96 -1.04 15.23 13.23
N TYR A 97 -1.54 16.42 13.42
CA TYR A 97 -1.07 17.60 12.72
C TYR A 97 -1.21 18.85 13.61
N PHE A 98 -0.47 19.88 13.28
CA PHE A 98 -0.62 21.18 13.96
C PHE A 98 -1.94 21.84 13.54
N ASP A 99 -2.67 22.44 14.47
CA ASP A 99 -3.98 23.08 14.21
C ASP A 99 -3.89 24.32 13.30
N MET A 100 -2.78 24.55 12.67
CA MET A 100 -2.64 25.53 11.60
C MET A 100 -3.09 25.03 10.23
N TYR A 101 -3.28 23.72 10.06
CA TYR A 101 -3.76 23.15 8.80
C TYR A 101 -5.26 23.00 8.82
N GLU A 102 -5.89 23.46 7.77
CA GLU A 102 -7.32 23.31 7.51
C GLU A 102 -7.56 22.46 6.28
N HIS A 103 -8.72 21.88 6.19
CA HIS A 103 -9.09 20.99 5.09
C HIS A 103 -10.59 21.12 4.75
N PRO A 104 -11.03 20.71 3.56
CA PRO A 104 -12.44 20.68 3.19
C PRO A 104 -13.25 19.80 4.16
N LYS A 105 -14.49 20.19 4.40
CA LYS A 105 -15.43 19.37 5.18
C LYS A 105 -15.63 17.98 4.57
N ASN A 106 -15.67 17.90 3.25
CA ASN A 106 -15.76 16.65 2.51
C ASN A 106 -14.39 16.33 1.93
N LEU A 107 -13.73 15.32 2.48
CA LEU A 107 -12.46 14.80 1.97
C LEU A 107 -12.68 13.96 0.70
N PRO A 108 -11.65 13.77 -0.13
CA PRO A 108 -11.70 12.85 -1.26
C PRO A 108 -12.12 11.44 -0.82
N PRO A 109 -12.90 10.70 -1.65
CA PRO A 109 -13.52 9.44 -1.24
C PRO A 109 -12.51 8.30 -0.97
N TYR A 110 -11.29 8.39 -1.48
CA TYR A 110 -10.29 7.32 -1.40
C TYR A 110 -8.94 7.78 -0.86
N ASP A 111 -8.82 9.03 -0.46
CA ASP A 111 -7.60 9.62 0.07
C ASP A 111 -7.94 10.66 1.15
N ILE A 112 -6.97 10.99 1.99
CA ILE A 112 -7.07 12.10 2.95
C ILE A 112 -6.88 13.44 2.24
N GLY A 113 -6.19 13.44 1.11
CA GLY A 113 -5.92 14.60 0.27
C GLY A 113 -5.02 15.64 0.91
N VAL A 114 -4.12 15.24 1.82
CA VAL A 114 -3.25 16.18 2.57
C VAL A 114 -2.44 17.08 1.66
N LEU A 115 -1.88 16.53 0.58
CA LEU A 115 -1.02 17.30 -0.35
C LEU A 115 -1.81 18.13 -1.36
N ASP A 116 -3.08 17.76 -1.60
CA ASP A 116 -3.86 18.31 -2.71
C ASP A 116 -4.96 19.27 -2.25
N THR A 117 -5.49 19.06 -1.04
CA THR A 117 -6.70 19.76 -0.60
C THR A 117 -6.60 20.46 0.74
N TRP A 118 -5.48 20.28 1.47
CA TRP A 118 -5.27 20.97 2.73
C TRP A 118 -4.51 22.27 2.52
N TRP A 119 -4.74 23.25 3.37
CA TRP A 119 -4.06 24.55 3.33
C TRP A 119 -3.65 25.00 4.72
N MET A 120 -2.68 25.88 4.76
CA MET A 120 -2.24 26.53 5.99
C MET A 120 -3.09 27.78 6.26
N ASN A 121 -3.62 27.90 7.48
CA ASN A 121 -4.24 29.10 7.98
C ASN A 121 -3.15 29.97 8.62
N SER A 122 -2.91 31.16 8.04
CA SER A 122 -1.82 32.05 8.45
C SER A 122 -2.00 32.60 9.86
N ASP A 123 -3.23 32.84 10.30
CA ASP A 123 -3.49 33.39 11.64
C ASP A 123 -3.17 32.33 12.69
N LYS A 124 -3.66 31.12 12.52
CA LYS A 124 -3.35 29.98 13.39
C LYS A 124 -1.84 29.65 13.42
N TYR A 125 -1.16 29.78 12.27
CA TYR A 125 0.29 29.61 12.21
C TYR A 125 1.01 30.63 13.09
N ASN A 126 0.63 31.92 12.99
CA ASN A 126 1.23 32.98 13.80
C ASN A 126 0.96 32.75 15.29
N ASP A 127 -0.25 32.39 15.66
CA ASP A 127 -0.61 32.06 17.05
C ASP A 127 0.26 30.95 17.63
N LEU A 128 0.46 29.85 16.88
CA LEU A 128 1.31 28.74 17.30
C LEU A 128 2.78 29.13 17.40
N LYS A 129 3.25 30.01 16.53
CA LYS A 129 4.60 30.53 16.54
C LYS A 129 4.82 31.41 17.77
N ASP A 130 3.89 32.31 18.10
CA ASP A 130 3.95 33.20 19.24
C ASP A 130 3.90 32.42 20.58
N GLN A 131 3.23 31.30 20.61
CA GLN A 131 3.20 30.36 21.73
C GLN A 131 4.50 29.51 21.84
N GLY A 132 5.42 29.61 20.88
CA GLY A 132 6.63 28.79 20.82
C GLY A 132 6.41 27.32 20.51
N ALA A 133 5.25 26.98 19.99
CA ALA A 133 4.92 25.59 19.60
C ALA A 133 5.59 25.15 18.28
N LEU A 134 6.00 26.12 17.48
CA LEU A 134 6.75 25.89 16.22
C LEU A 134 8.21 26.30 16.43
N LYS A 135 9.14 25.45 16.02
CA LYS A 135 10.59 25.71 16.05
C LYS A 135 11.06 26.32 14.74
#